data_92b8d393816ba48d38b8c48de5eeae11
#
_entry.id   92b8d393816ba48d38b8c48de5eeae11
#
_cell.length_a   1.000
_cell.length_b   1.000
_cell.length_c   1.000
_cell.angle_alpha   90.00
_cell.angle_beta   90.00
_cell.angle_gamma   90.00
#
_symmetry.space_group_name_H-M   'P 1'
#
loop_
_entity.id
_entity.type
_entity.pdbx_description
1 polymer ?
#
loop_
_entity_poly.entity_id
_entity_poly.type
_entity_poly.pdbx_seq_one_letter_code
_entity_poly.pdbx_strand_id
1 'polypeptide(L)'
;MASYVKQEISKEIVDKALEIVEIAKGTGKIRKGMNEVTKLVERGQAKLVLIAGDIEPEEIVMHLPPLCEDKKIPYVVVNKKSDLGNAAGLEVPTSAVAIIDEGNAKTQLRDLIEKMKKK
;
A
#
# COMPACT_ATOMS: atom_id res chain seq x y z
N MET A 1 -8.90 10.96 12.02
CA MET A 1 -7.90 10.07 11.39
C MET A 1 -7.84 8.76 12.16
N ALA A 2 -7.69 7.64 11.47
CA ALA A 2 -7.66 6.34 12.14
C ALA A 2 -6.39 6.17 13.00
N SER A 3 -6.49 5.40 14.09
CA SER A 3 -5.40 5.24 15.04
C SER A 3 -4.17 4.52 14.45
N TYR A 4 -4.36 3.74 13.40
CA TYR A 4 -3.25 3.05 12.73
C TYR A 4 -2.46 3.96 11.78
N VAL A 5 -2.92 5.17 11.55
CA VAL A 5 -2.22 6.15 10.72
C VAL A 5 -1.20 6.86 11.59
N LYS A 6 0.05 6.44 11.52
CA LYS A 6 1.13 6.95 12.37
C LYS A 6 1.87 8.14 11.80
N GLN A 7 1.69 8.41 10.52
CA GLN A 7 2.40 9.49 9.84
C GLN A 7 1.41 10.43 9.18
N GLU A 8 1.83 11.68 9.04
CA GLU A 8 1.06 12.63 8.25
C GLU A 8 1.02 12.13 6.81
N ILE A 9 -0.18 12.09 6.23
CA ILE A 9 -0.36 11.60 4.86
C ILE A 9 0.01 12.71 3.88
N SER A 10 1.13 12.54 3.18
CA SER A 10 1.56 13.46 2.15
C SER A 10 0.84 13.13 0.84
N LYS A 11 0.20 14.12 0.26
CA LYS A 11 -0.49 13.93 -1.03
C LYS A 11 0.46 13.44 -2.11
N GLU A 12 1.67 13.99 -2.14
CA GLU A 12 2.68 13.59 -3.12
C GLU A 12 3.03 12.11 -3.00
N ILE A 13 3.23 11.63 -1.78
CA ILE A 13 3.54 10.23 -1.52
C ILE A 13 2.35 9.34 -1.89
N VAL A 14 1.14 9.73 -1.52
CA VAL A 14 -0.08 8.98 -1.82
C VAL A 14 -0.28 8.88 -3.33
N ASP A 15 -0.18 9.99 -4.04
CA ASP A 15 -0.38 10.01 -5.49
C ASP A 15 0.65 9.12 -6.20
N LYS A 16 1.90 9.18 -5.76
CA LYS A 16 2.95 8.35 -6.33
C LYS A 16 2.74 6.87 -6.05
N ALA A 17 2.31 6.54 -4.83
CA ALA A 17 2.00 5.17 -4.47
C ALA A 17 0.86 4.60 -5.32
N LEU A 18 -0.19 5.37 -5.53
CA LEU A 18 -1.31 4.96 -6.37
C LEU A 18 -0.88 4.76 -7.83
N GLU A 19 -0.02 5.64 -8.34
CA GLU A 19 0.54 5.50 -9.68
C GLU A 19 1.32 4.19 -9.81
N ILE A 20 2.12 3.85 -8.80
CA ILE A 20 2.88 2.59 -8.81
C ILE A 20 1.95 1.38 -8.86
N VAL A 21 0.84 1.42 -8.13
CA VAL A 21 -0.16 0.33 -8.17
C VAL A 21 -0.72 0.18 -9.58
N GLU A 22 -1.06 1.29 -10.23
CA GLU A 22 -1.61 1.26 -11.58
C GLU A 22 -0.62 0.65 -12.59
N ILE A 23 0.65 1.03 -12.50
CA ILE A 23 1.68 0.50 -13.37
C ILE A 23 1.92 -0.98 -13.09
N ALA A 24 2.04 -1.35 -11.83
CA ALA A 24 2.30 -2.73 -11.43
C ALA A 24 1.14 -3.65 -11.79
N LYS A 25 -0.08 -3.15 -11.74
CA LYS A 25 -1.27 -3.91 -12.13
C LYS A 25 -1.16 -4.38 -13.58
N GLY A 26 -0.67 -3.50 -14.47
CA GLY A 26 -0.59 -3.80 -15.89
C GLY A 26 0.69 -4.49 -16.33
N THR A 27 1.81 -4.27 -15.63
CA THR A 27 3.12 -4.75 -16.06
C THR A 27 3.84 -5.64 -15.06
N GLY A 28 3.31 -5.73 -13.85
CA GLY A 28 3.88 -6.57 -12.79
C GLY A 28 2.82 -7.43 -12.14
N LYS A 29 2.88 -7.55 -10.81
CA LYS A 29 1.90 -8.33 -10.05
C LYS A 29 1.52 -7.61 -8.76
N ILE A 30 0.22 -7.55 -8.52
CA ILE A 30 -0.32 -7.03 -7.27
C ILE A 30 -1.30 -8.03 -6.66
N ARG A 31 -1.55 -7.89 -5.35
CA ARG A 31 -2.60 -8.65 -4.67
C ARG A 31 -3.46 -7.66 -3.91
N LYS A 32 -4.74 -7.94 -3.86
CA LYS A 32 -5.76 -7.07 -3.28
C LYS A 32 -6.49 -7.78 -2.15
N GLY A 33 -6.90 -7.01 -1.16
CA GLY A 33 -7.66 -7.55 -0.05
C GLY A 33 -6.80 -7.87 1.16
N MET A 34 -7.41 -7.76 2.33
CA MET A 34 -6.72 -7.85 3.62
C MET A 34 -6.01 -9.19 3.81
N ASN A 35 -6.71 -10.29 3.54
CA ASN A 35 -6.15 -11.62 3.82
C ASN A 35 -4.94 -11.92 2.94
N GLU A 36 -5.04 -11.59 1.66
CA GLU A 36 -3.94 -11.82 0.72
C GLU A 36 -2.73 -10.96 1.06
N VAL A 37 -2.97 -9.68 1.36
CA VAL A 37 -1.89 -8.75 1.71
C VAL A 37 -1.19 -9.20 2.98
N THR A 38 -1.95 -9.58 4.00
CA THR A 38 -1.39 -10.03 5.27
C THR A 38 -0.48 -11.23 5.07
N LYS A 39 -0.92 -12.22 4.29
CA LYS A 39 -0.11 -13.40 4.01
C LYS A 39 1.20 -13.06 3.32
N LEU A 40 1.15 -12.16 2.36
CA LEU A 40 2.35 -11.75 1.62
C LEU A 40 3.34 -11.02 2.50
N VAL A 41 2.85 -10.16 3.39
CA VAL A 41 3.72 -9.45 4.33
C VAL A 41 4.37 -10.44 5.30
N GLU A 42 3.59 -11.38 5.85
CA GLU A 42 4.11 -12.40 6.75
C GLU A 42 5.23 -13.22 6.11
N ARG A 43 5.12 -13.48 4.82
CA ARG A 43 6.12 -14.23 4.05
C ARG A 43 7.28 -13.38 3.56
N GLY A 44 7.22 -12.06 3.76
CA GLY A 44 8.25 -11.15 3.28
C GLY A 44 8.30 -11.01 1.77
N GLN A 45 7.17 -11.23 1.09
CA GLN A 45 7.12 -11.24 -0.37
C GLN A 45 6.60 -9.94 -0.99
N ALA A 46 6.11 -9.01 -0.19
CA ALA A 46 5.61 -7.74 -0.70
C ALA A 46 6.74 -6.73 -0.81
N LYS A 47 6.74 -5.95 -1.87
CA LYS A 47 7.71 -4.87 -2.08
C LYS A 47 7.21 -3.52 -1.60
N LEU A 48 5.89 -3.34 -1.62
CA LEU A 48 5.23 -2.14 -1.13
C LEU A 48 3.81 -2.54 -0.74
N VAL A 49 3.31 -1.97 0.34
CA VAL A 49 1.93 -2.19 0.79
C VAL A 49 1.23 -0.84 0.88
N LEU A 50 0.02 -0.77 0.34
CA LEU A 50 -0.84 0.39 0.48
C LEU A 50 -2.03 0.02 1.34
N ILE A 51 -2.35 0.86 2.32
CA ILE A 51 -3.41 0.62 3.29
C ILE A 51 -4.38 1.78 3.24
N ALA A 52 -5.68 1.50 3.16
CA ALA A 52 -6.69 2.56 3.18
C ALA A 52 -6.80 3.13 4.59
N GLY A 53 -6.86 4.46 4.68
CA GLY A 53 -6.92 5.16 5.97
C GLY A 53 -8.32 5.38 6.51
N ASP A 54 -9.35 4.95 5.79
CA ASP A 54 -10.76 5.13 6.16
C ASP A 54 -11.50 3.81 6.40
N ILE A 55 -10.80 2.77 6.80
CA ILE A 55 -11.41 1.46 7.07
C ILE A 55 -12.03 1.44 8.47
N GLU A 56 -13.26 0.96 8.54
CA GLU A 56 -13.98 0.75 9.78
C GLU A 56 -14.57 -0.67 9.83
N PRO A 57 -14.40 -1.41 10.93
CA PRO A 57 -13.60 -1.03 12.09
C PRO A 57 -12.09 -1.06 11.81
N GLU A 58 -11.35 -0.26 12.55
CA GLU A 58 -9.89 -0.14 12.37
C GLU A 58 -9.14 -1.46 12.56
N GLU A 59 -9.67 -2.32 13.39
CA GLU A 59 -9.05 -3.62 13.71
C GLU A 59 -8.76 -4.45 12.46
N ILE A 60 -9.49 -4.23 11.39
CA ILE A 60 -9.29 -4.97 10.14
C ILE A 60 -7.89 -4.74 9.57
N VAL A 61 -7.37 -3.52 9.70
CA VAL A 61 -6.07 -3.15 9.10
C VAL A 61 -4.99 -2.78 10.10
N MET A 62 -5.33 -2.67 11.39
CA MET A 62 -4.39 -2.22 12.43
C MET A 62 -3.13 -3.07 12.53
N HIS A 63 -3.19 -4.33 12.19
CA HIS A 63 -2.05 -5.23 12.29
C HIS A 63 -1.02 -5.03 11.17
N LEU A 64 -1.42 -4.40 10.06
CA LEU A 64 -0.53 -4.26 8.91
C LEU A 64 0.67 -3.33 9.14
N PRO A 65 0.50 -2.10 9.69
CA PRO A 65 1.66 -1.25 9.90
C PRO A 65 2.75 -1.88 10.77
N PRO A 66 2.45 -2.43 11.96
CA PRO A 66 3.51 -3.07 12.74
C PRO A 66 4.09 -4.31 12.07
N LEU A 67 3.28 -5.06 11.34
CA LEU A 67 3.77 -6.24 10.63
C LEU A 67 4.72 -5.86 9.50
N CYS A 68 4.38 -4.81 8.75
CA CYS A 68 5.26 -4.29 7.70
C CYS A 68 6.59 -3.78 8.28
N GLU A 69 6.53 -3.08 9.39
CA GLU A 69 7.73 -2.59 10.07
C GLU A 69 8.60 -3.75 10.54
N ASP A 70 8.00 -4.80 11.08
CA ASP A 70 8.72 -6.00 11.52
C ASP A 70 9.44 -6.69 10.36
N LYS A 71 8.79 -6.75 9.21
CA LYS A 71 9.35 -7.39 8.00
C LYS A 71 10.17 -6.44 7.15
N LYS A 72 10.31 -5.19 7.56
CA LYS A 72 11.05 -4.15 6.82
C LYS A 72 10.50 -3.90 5.43
N ILE A 73 9.18 -3.97 5.31
CA ILE A 73 8.46 -3.70 4.05
C ILE A 73 7.90 -2.28 4.11
N PRO A 74 8.19 -1.43 3.11
CA PRO A 74 7.62 -0.09 3.09
C PRO A 74 6.11 -0.14 2.90
N TYR A 75 5.39 0.75 3.57
CA TYR A 75 3.95 0.86 3.42
C TYR A 75 3.52 2.32 3.38
N VAL A 76 2.41 2.57 2.71
CA VAL A 76 1.81 3.91 2.59
C VAL A 76 0.34 3.82 2.96
N VAL A 77 -0.13 4.76 3.78
CA VAL A 77 -1.54 4.87 4.09
C VAL A 77 -2.16 5.88 3.13
N VAL A 78 -3.14 5.45 2.35
CA VAL A 78 -3.85 6.32 1.40
C VAL A 78 -5.14 6.83 2.04
N ASN A 79 -5.61 7.99 1.59
CA ASN A 79 -6.75 8.66 2.23
C ASN A 79 -8.05 7.87 2.12
N LYS A 80 -8.32 7.28 0.96
CA LYS A 80 -9.62 6.64 0.71
C LYS A 80 -9.49 5.26 0.11
N LYS A 81 -10.29 4.32 0.63
CA LYS A 81 -10.36 2.96 0.11
C LYS A 81 -10.86 2.92 -1.33
N SER A 82 -11.69 3.89 -1.73
CA SER A 82 -12.19 3.98 -3.10
C SER A 82 -11.06 4.32 -4.08
N ASP A 83 -10.16 5.21 -3.70
CA ASP A 83 -9.01 5.56 -4.54
C ASP A 83 -8.09 4.36 -4.70
N LEU A 84 -7.88 3.63 -3.63
CA LEU A 84 -7.04 2.43 -3.66
C LEU A 84 -7.65 1.35 -4.55
N GLY A 85 -8.96 1.15 -4.45
CA GLY A 85 -9.67 0.21 -5.32
C GLY A 85 -9.54 0.58 -6.79
N ASN A 86 -9.74 1.86 -7.10
CA ASN A 86 -9.62 2.35 -8.48
C ASN A 86 -8.22 2.12 -9.05
N ALA A 87 -7.19 2.42 -8.29
CA ALA A 87 -5.81 2.21 -8.73
C ALA A 87 -5.52 0.73 -8.99
N ALA A 88 -6.11 -0.16 -8.21
CA ALA A 88 -5.95 -1.60 -8.36
C ALA A 88 -6.84 -2.20 -9.45
N GLY A 89 -7.63 -1.37 -10.13
CA GLY A 89 -8.50 -1.82 -11.21
C GLY A 89 -9.79 -2.48 -10.75
N LEU A 90 -10.22 -2.21 -9.52
CA LEU A 90 -11.45 -2.75 -8.96
C LEU A 90 -12.60 -1.75 -9.14
N GLU A 91 -13.80 -2.27 -9.28
CA GLU A 91 -15.01 -1.45 -9.28
C GLU A 91 -15.50 -1.15 -7.88
N VAL A 92 -14.87 -1.76 -6.87
CA VAL A 92 -15.24 -1.60 -5.47
C VAL A 92 -14.03 -1.15 -4.65
N PRO A 93 -14.25 -0.54 -3.48
CA PRO A 93 -13.14 -0.15 -2.60
C PRO A 93 -12.37 -1.37 -2.11
N THR A 94 -11.11 -1.18 -1.78
CA THR A 94 -10.30 -2.23 -1.15
C THR A 94 -9.57 -1.68 0.06
N SER A 95 -9.38 -2.53 1.07
CA SER A 95 -8.73 -2.15 2.31
C SER A 95 -7.22 -2.08 2.20
N ALA A 96 -6.62 -2.93 1.37
CA ALA A 96 -5.17 -2.98 1.22
C ALA A 96 -4.78 -3.57 -0.12
N VAL A 97 -3.61 -3.18 -0.61
CA VAL A 97 -3.01 -3.70 -1.83
C VAL A 97 -1.53 -3.95 -1.56
N ALA A 98 -1.02 -5.09 -1.99
CA ALA A 98 0.41 -5.39 -1.93
C ALA A 98 0.98 -5.51 -3.34
N ILE A 99 2.15 -4.93 -3.54
CA ILE A 99 2.88 -5.05 -4.80
C ILE A 99 3.93 -6.14 -4.63
N ILE A 100 3.82 -7.18 -5.43
CA ILE A 100 4.76 -8.30 -5.43
C ILE A 100 5.86 -8.05 -6.45
N ASP A 101 5.46 -7.57 -7.62
CA ASP A 101 6.37 -7.26 -8.72
C ASP A 101 5.98 -5.88 -9.26
N GLU A 102 6.89 -4.92 -9.16
CA GLU A 102 6.62 -3.54 -9.57
C GLU A 102 6.51 -3.38 -11.09
N GLY A 103 6.99 -4.35 -11.86
CA GLY A 103 6.97 -4.25 -13.33
C GLY A 103 7.71 -2.99 -13.79
N ASN A 104 7.04 -2.17 -14.60
CA ASN A 104 7.63 -0.94 -15.13
C ASN A 104 7.67 0.22 -14.13
N ALA A 105 7.23 0.00 -12.90
CA ALA A 105 7.24 1.03 -11.85
C ALA A 105 8.50 1.03 -10.99
N LYS A 106 9.57 0.38 -11.45
CA LYS A 106 10.79 0.24 -10.65
C LYS A 106 11.40 1.57 -10.22
N THR A 107 11.50 2.52 -11.14
CA THR A 107 12.04 3.84 -10.84
C THR A 107 11.13 4.60 -9.88
N GLN A 108 9.83 4.57 -10.11
CA GLN A 108 8.85 5.23 -9.27
C GLN A 108 8.86 4.66 -7.85
N LEU A 109 8.97 3.34 -7.74
CA LEU A 109 9.04 2.69 -6.43
C LEU A 109 10.29 3.11 -5.66
N ARG A 110 11.43 3.15 -6.33
CA ARG A 110 12.69 3.59 -5.73
C ARG A 110 12.57 5.02 -5.23
N ASP A 111 12.04 5.92 -6.06
CA ASP A 111 11.86 7.32 -5.69
C ASP A 111 10.94 7.48 -4.50
N LEU A 112 9.87 6.71 -4.46
CA LEU A 112 8.93 6.74 -3.34
C LEU A 112 9.59 6.32 -2.04
N ILE A 113 10.34 5.23 -2.07
CA ILE A 113 11.03 4.72 -0.88
C ILE A 113 12.04 5.75 -0.38
N GLU A 114 12.79 6.38 -1.27
CA GLU A 114 13.74 7.42 -0.89
C GLU A 114 13.06 8.62 -0.24
N LYS A 115 11.91 9.05 -0.78
CA LYS A 115 11.15 10.15 -0.18
C LYS A 115 10.64 9.79 1.20
N MET A 116 10.24 8.56 1.40
CA MET A 116 9.77 8.09 2.71
C MET A 116 10.89 8.04 3.73
N LYS A 117 12.10 7.72 3.32
CA LYS A 117 13.25 7.66 4.21
C LYS A 117 13.74 9.04 4.66
N LYS A 118 13.48 10.07 3.86
CA LYS A 118 13.94 11.42 4.16
C LYS A 118 13.12 12.13 5.24
N LYS A 119 12.13 11.48 5.77
CA LYS A 119 11.39 11.99 6.91
C LYS A 119 12.10 11.59 8.21
#